data_d6291a90a0f2355c497d241dc91cb3e6
#
_entry.id   d6291a90a0f2355c497d241dc91cb3e6
#
_cell.length_a   1.000
_cell.length_b   1.000
_cell.length_c   1.000
_cell.angle_alpha   90.00
_cell.angle_beta   90.00
_cell.angle_gamma   90.00
#
_symmetry.space_group_name_H-M   'P 1'
#
loop_
_entity.id
_entity.type
_entity.pdbx_description
1 polymer ?
#
loop_
_entity_poly.entity_id
_entity_poly.type
_entity_poly.pdbx_seq_one_letter_code
_entity_poly.pdbx_strand_id
1 'polypeptide(L)'
;MLKFRASFLSLALMLAVPFAPQAVAKTAATTAASQPEIASGSAMIVDLNTNKVIYSNHPDLVRPIASITKLMTAMVVLDARLPLDEILKVDISQTPEMKGVYSRVRLNSEISRKNMLLLALMSSENRAAASLAHYYPGGYNAFIKAMNAKAKALGMTHTRFVEPTGLSIHNVSTARDL
;
A
#
# COMPACT_ATOMS: atom_id res chain seq x y z
N MET A 1 10.61 48.77 95.07
CA MET A 1 10.25 47.49 94.44
C MET A 1 8.88 47.65 93.81
N LEU A 2 8.82 47.96 92.50
CA LEU A 2 7.57 48.25 91.84
C LEU A 2 7.44 47.33 90.62
N LYS A 3 6.45 46.42 90.61
CA LYS A 3 6.16 45.48 89.56
C LYS A 3 5.22 46.15 88.55
N PHE A 4 5.71 46.43 87.32
CA PHE A 4 4.87 46.83 86.19
C PHE A 4 4.35 45.63 85.47
N ARG A 5 2.99 45.55 85.37
CA ARG A 5 2.31 44.57 84.52
C ARG A 5 1.97 45.28 83.21
N ALA A 6 2.52 44.89 82.13
CA ALA A 6 2.14 45.35 80.81
C ALA A 6 1.09 44.36 80.22
N SER A 7 -0.09 44.93 79.98
CA SER A 7 -1.18 44.21 79.24
C SER A 7 -0.98 44.41 77.78
N PHE A 8 -0.78 43.29 77.08
CA PHE A 8 -0.79 43.27 75.60
C PHE A 8 -2.21 43.05 75.10
N LEU A 9 -2.71 44.07 74.37
CA LEU A 9 -3.99 44.00 73.65
C LEU A 9 -3.71 43.45 72.25
N SER A 10 -4.12 42.24 72.03
CA SER A 10 -3.96 41.62 70.68
C SER A 10 -5.12 42.03 69.79
N LEU A 11 -4.82 42.83 68.76
CA LEU A 11 -5.74 43.22 67.70
C LEU A 11 -5.72 42.14 66.65
N ALA A 12 -6.75 41.27 66.56
CA ALA A 12 -6.91 40.30 65.51
C ALA A 12 -7.44 40.92 64.21
N LEU A 13 -6.57 41.09 63.22
CA LEU A 13 -6.95 41.55 61.87
C LEU A 13 -7.44 40.38 61.06
N MET A 14 -8.76 40.22 60.85
CA MET A 14 -9.35 39.28 60.00
C MET A 14 -9.14 39.73 58.53
N LEU A 15 -8.22 39.06 57.79
CA LEU A 15 -8.06 39.17 56.32
C LEU A 15 -9.17 38.36 55.68
N ALA A 16 -10.19 38.98 55.12
CA ALA A 16 -11.18 38.37 54.23
C ALA A 16 -10.51 38.10 52.85
N VAL A 17 -10.19 36.86 52.54
CA VAL A 17 -9.73 36.44 51.21
C VAL A 17 -10.94 36.28 50.30
N PRO A 18 -11.07 37.00 49.19
CA PRO A 18 -12.17 36.77 48.26
C PRO A 18 -11.98 35.40 47.57
N PHE A 19 -12.94 34.52 47.76
CA PHE A 19 -13.05 33.24 47.03
C PHE A 19 -13.47 33.54 45.61
N ALA A 20 -12.53 33.61 44.67
CA ALA A 20 -12.82 33.65 43.25
C ALA A 20 -13.23 32.27 42.78
N PRO A 21 -14.38 32.05 42.09
CA PRO A 21 -14.71 30.77 41.52
C PRO A 21 -13.72 30.46 40.40
N GLN A 22 -12.93 29.42 40.59
CA GLN A 22 -12.11 28.86 39.51
C GLN A 22 -13.04 28.26 38.46
N ALA A 23 -13.11 28.90 37.32
CA ALA A 23 -13.73 28.31 36.13
C ALA A 23 -12.95 27.08 35.75
N VAL A 24 -13.50 25.90 36.03
CA VAL A 24 -12.98 24.61 35.51
C VAL A 24 -13.15 24.67 34.00
N ALA A 25 -12.08 25.00 33.31
CA ALA A 25 -12.02 24.81 31.85
C ALA A 25 -12.25 23.33 31.55
N LYS A 26 -13.45 23.01 31.04
CA LYS A 26 -13.80 21.70 30.54
C LYS A 26 -12.88 21.44 29.34
N THR A 27 -11.75 20.77 29.58
CA THR A 27 -10.88 20.28 28.53
C THR A 27 -11.74 19.41 27.66
N ALA A 28 -12.09 19.90 26.47
CA ALA A 28 -12.72 19.07 25.43
C ALA A 28 -11.73 17.95 25.15
N ALA A 29 -12.02 16.77 25.66
CA ALA A 29 -11.32 15.56 25.25
C ALA A 29 -11.53 15.44 23.74
N THR A 30 -10.50 15.82 22.96
CA THR A 30 -10.43 15.49 21.55
C THR A 30 -10.44 13.97 21.51
N THR A 31 -11.59 13.39 21.22
CA THR A 31 -11.72 11.95 20.94
C THR A 31 -10.80 11.71 19.76
N ALA A 32 -9.59 11.21 20.01
CA ALA A 32 -8.73 10.71 18.97
C ALA A 32 -9.55 9.66 18.23
N ALA A 33 -9.90 9.93 16.98
CA ALA A 33 -10.59 8.97 16.14
C ALA A 33 -9.79 7.68 16.23
N SER A 34 -10.43 6.59 16.70
CA SER A 34 -9.79 5.29 16.81
C SER A 34 -9.24 4.94 15.44
N GLN A 35 -7.96 4.60 15.39
CA GLN A 35 -7.33 4.13 14.15
C GLN A 35 -8.14 2.94 13.63
N PRO A 36 -8.44 2.88 12.32
CA PRO A 36 -9.20 1.77 11.77
C PRO A 36 -8.44 0.46 12.03
N GLU A 37 -9.13 -0.49 12.66
CA GLU A 37 -8.62 -1.85 12.84
C GLU A 37 -8.79 -2.60 11.52
N ILE A 38 -7.68 -2.99 10.89
CA ILE A 38 -7.66 -3.72 9.62
C ILE A 38 -6.98 -5.07 9.81
N ALA A 39 -7.56 -6.12 9.20
CA ALA A 39 -7.02 -7.48 9.24
C ALA A 39 -5.74 -7.66 8.40
N SER A 40 -5.43 -6.72 7.50
CA SER A 40 -4.23 -6.77 6.65
C SER A 40 -2.97 -6.56 7.48
N GLY A 41 -1.97 -7.43 7.27
CA GLY A 41 -0.67 -7.34 7.95
C GLY A 41 0.21 -6.18 7.49
N SER A 42 -0.12 -5.52 6.37
CA SER A 42 0.55 -4.33 5.85
C SER A 42 -0.46 -3.48 5.09
N ALA A 43 -0.47 -2.16 5.36
CA ALA A 43 -1.34 -1.22 4.67
C ALA A 43 -0.78 0.20 4.72
N MET A 44 -1.16 1.01 3.72
CA MET A 44 -0.85 2.44 3.67
C MET A 44 -1.97 3.17 2.92
N ILE A 45 -2.41 4.31 3.47
CA ILE A 45 -3.36 5.22 2.81
C ILE A 45 -2.68 6.56 2.66
N VAL A 46 -2.68 7.07 1.45
CA VAL A 46 -2.05 8.35 1.08
C VAL A 46 -3.08 9.26 0.44
N ASP A 47 -3.14 10.51 0.87
CA ASP A 47 -3.84 11.56 0.15
C ASP A 47 -3.04 11.94 -1.10
N LEU A 48 -3.57 11.67 -2.28
CA LEU A 48 -2.88 11.90 -3.55
C LEU A 48 -2.71 13.39 -3.89
N ASN A 49 -3.49 14.30 -3.29
CA ASN A 49 -3.35 15.74 -3.53
C ASN A 49 -2.21 16.35 -2.72
N THR A 50 -2.02 15.86 -1.50
CA THR A 50 -1.07 16.41 -0.53
C THR A 50 0.15 15.53 -0.29
N ASN A 51 0.16 14.30 -0.82
CA ASN A 51 1.11 13.22 -0.53
C ASN A 51 1.24 12.91 0.97
N LYS A 52 0.24 13.26 1.77
CA LYS A 52 0.23 13.00 3.21
C LYS A 52 -0.22 11.56 3.48
N VAL A 53 0.56 10.84 4.28
CA VAL A 53 0.14 9.54 4.80
C VAL A 53 -0.96 9.76 5.84
N ILE A 54 -2.16 9.24 5.55
CA ILE A 54 -3.36 9.32 6.42
C ILE A 54 -3.34 8.17 7.42
N TYR A 55 -2.93 6.99 6.96
CA TYR A 55 -2.87 5.78 7.77
C TYR A 55 -1.74 4.89 7.29
N SER A 56 -1.06 4.20 8.21
CA SER A 56 -0.09 3.16 7.87
C SER A 56 -0.02 2.09 8.96
N ASN A 57 0.10 0.84 8.51
CA ASN A 57 0.35 -0.32 9.34
C ASN A 57 1.42 -1.17 8.67
N HIS A 58 2.61 -1.28 9.27
CA HIS A 58 3.78 -1.98 8.72
C HIS A 58 4.01 -1.72 7.21
N PRO A 59 4.05 -0.44 6.75
CA PRO A 59 4.04 -0.11 5.32
C PRO A 59 5.28 -0.58 4.56
N ASP A 60 6.38 -0.85 5.28
CA ASP A 60 7.67 -1.28 4.73
C ASP A 60 7.91 -2.79 4.86
N LEU A 61 6.92 -3.54 5.33
CA LEU A 61 7.02 -4.99 5.45
C LEU A 61 6.94 -5.65 4.07
N VAL A 62 8.04 -6.31 3.68
CA VAL A 62 8.11 -7.06 2.41
C VAL A 62 7.24 -8.31 2.48
N ARG A 63 6.34 -8.46 1.49
CA ARG A 63 5.42 -9.60 1.41
C ARG A 63 5.20 -10.05 -0.03
N PRO A 64 4.81 -11.32 -0.25
CA PRO A 64 4.25 -11.76 -1.53
C PRO A 64 3.01 -10.92 -1.86
N ILE A 65 2.93 -10.45 -3.10
CA ILE A 65 1.89 -9.50 -3.53
C ILE A 65 0.82 -10.13 -4.43
N ALA A 66 0.95 -11.41 -4.71
CA ALA A 66 0.00 -12.15 -5.52
C ALA A 66 -0.36 -11.39 -6.82
N SER A 67 -1.62 -11.37 -7.19
CA SER A 67 -2.10 -10.78 -8.46
C SER A 67 -1.95 -9.26 -8.59
N ILE A 68 -1.53 -8.54 -7.54
CA ILE A 68 -1.12 -7.12 -7.67
C ILE A 68 0.03 -7.00 -8.69
N THR A 69 0.84 -8.04 -8.84
CA THR A 69 1.86 -8.19 -9.89
C THR A 69 1.35 -7.79 -11.28
N LYS A 70 0.09 -8.08 -11.62
CA LYS A 70 -0.48 -7.80 -12.94
C LYS A 70 -0.60 -6.32 -13.28
N LEU A 71 -0.57 -5.43 -12.29
CA LEU A 71 -0.45 -3.99 -12.53
C LEU A 71 0.90 -3.67 -13.17
N MET A 72 1.99 -4.23 -12.64
CA MET A 72 3.32 -4.06 -13.25
C MET A 72 3.39 -4.70 -14.64
N THR A 73 2.80 -5.88 -14.80
CA THR A 73 2.69 -6.55 -16.11
C THR A 73 2.00 -5.65 -17.13
N ALA A 74 0.87 -5.03 -16.78
CA ALA A 74 0.15 -4.11 -17.66
C ALA A 74 0.99 -2.87 -18.00
N MET A 75 1.66 -2.27 -17.02
CA MET A 75 2.52 -1.10 -17.24
C MET A 75 3.64 -1.41 -18.24
N VAL A 76 4.33 -2.54 -18.09
CA VAL A 76 5.43 -2.95 -18.98
C VAL A 76 4.93 -3.22 -20.40
N VAL A 77 3.76 -3.87 -20.54
CA VAL A 77 3.13 -4.09 -21.87
C VAL A 77 2.79 -2.77 -22.54
N LEU A 78 2.24 -1.81 -21.82
CA LEU A 78 1.87 -0.48 -22.35
C LEU A 78 3.10 0.35 -22.71
N ASP A 79 4.15 0.30 -21.90
CA ASP A 79 5.42 0.99 -22.16
C ASP A 79 6.10 0.49 -23.45
N ALA A 80 5.89 -0.77 -23.81
CA ALA A 80 6.43 -1.35 -25.05
C ALA A 80 5.77 -0.77 -26.32
N ARG A 81 4.61 -0.09 -26.20
CA ARG A 81 3.87 0.57 -27.29
C ARG A 81 3.58 -0.34 -28.49
N LEU A 82 3.44 -1.65 -28.25
CA LEU A 82 3.06 -2.61 -29.26
C LEU A 82 1.60 -2.45 -29.68
N PRO A 83 1.21 -2.83 -30.93
CA PRO A 83 -0.17 -2.73 -31.38
C PRO A 83 -1.13 -3.47 -30.42
N LEU A 84 -2.14 -2.76 -29.94
CA LEU A 84 -3.10 -3.32 -28.97
C LEU A 84 -4.16 -4.20 -29.65
N ASP A 85 -4.36 -4.06 -30.94
CA ASP A 85 -5.24 -4.84 -31.80
C ASP A 85 -4.59 -6.12 -32.34
N GLU A 86 -3.26 -6.25 -32.19
CA GLU A 86 -2.54 -7.46 -32.59
C GLU A 86 -3.12 -8.70 -31.91
N ILE A 87 -3.46 -9.71 -32.74
CA ILE A 87 -4.00 -10.98 -32.27
C ILE A 87 -2.85 -11.90 -31.86
N LEU A 88 -2.91 -12.38 -30.62
CA LEU A 88 -1.90 -13.24 -30.00
C LEU A 88 -2.55 -14.56 -29.60
N LYS A 89 -1.81 -15.66 -29.69
CA LYS A 89 -2.23 -16.95 -29.15
C LYS A 89 -2.01 -16.98 -27.64
N VAL A 90 -2.90 -17.65 -26.92
CA VAL A 90 -2.73 -17.89 -25.48
C VAL A 90 -1.64 -18.94 -25.29
N ASP A 91 -0.47 -18.52 -24.85
CA ASP A 91 0.72 -19.32 -24.62
C ASP A 91 1.29 -19.10 -23.21
N ILE A 92 1.52 -20.20 -22.49
CA ILE A 92 2.06 -20.20 -21.12
C ILE A 92 3.37 -21.00 -21.00
N SER A 93 3.94 -21.39 -22.12
CA SER A 93 5.08 -22.34 -22.18
C SER A 93 6.31 -21.86 -21.42
N GLN A 94 6.46 -20.54 -21.25
CA GLN A 94 7.59 -19.92 -20.55
C GLN A 94 7.28 -19.55 -19.08
N THR A 95 6.09 -19.89 -18.57
CA THR A 95 5.67 -19.56 -17.20
C THR A 95 5.41 -20.86 -16.42
N PRO A 96 6.44 -21.46 -15.79
CA PRO A 96 6.32 -22.74 -15.07
C PRO A 96 5.27 -22.73 -13.96
N GLU A 97 5.04 -21.58 -13.33
CA GLU A 97 4.05 -21.36 -12.27
C GLU A 97 2.62 -21.63 -12.76
N MET A 98 2.39 -21.63 -14.07
CA MET A 98 1.09 -21.93 -14.68
C MET A 98 0.74 -23.43 -14.72
N LYS A 99 1.68 -24.32 -14.35
CA LYS A 99 1.44 -25.76 -14.36
C LYS A 99 0.31 -26.12 -13.37
N GLY A 100 -0.75 -26.74 -13.89
CA GLY A 100 -1.91 -27.15 -13.09
C GLY A 100 -2.87 -26.03 -12.69
N VAL A 101 -2.62 -24.79 -13.09
CA VAL A 101 -3.52 -23.66 -12.79
C VAL A 101 -4.73 -23.71 -13.71
N TYR A 102 -5.92 -23.77 -13.09
CA TYR A 102 -7.19 -23.73 -13.82
C TYR A 102 -7.43 -22.35 -14.45
N SER A 103 -7.94 -22.35 -15.66
CA SER A 103 -8.41 -21.14 -16.35
C SER A 103 -9.52 -21.49 -17.33
N ARG A 104 -10.46 -20.55 -17.51
CA ARG A 104 -11.52 -20.65 -18.54
C ARG A 104 -11.02 -20.26 -19.93
N VAL A 105 -9.92 -19.51 -19.99
CA VAL A 105 -9.28 -19.15 -21.26
C VAL A 105 -8.51 -20.36 -21.78
N ARG A 106 -8.85 -20.83 -22.99
CA ARG A 106 -8.22 -22.01 -23.58
C ARG A 106 -6.83 -21.67 -24.11
N LEU A 107 -5.89 -22.61 -23.99
CA LEU A 107 -4.60 -22.52 -24.66
C LEU A 107 -4.81 -22.46 -26.18
N ASN A 108 -3.94 -21.76 -26.88
CA ASN A 108 -4.00 -21.51 -28.32
C ASN A 108 -5.24 -20.73 -28.81
N SER A 109 -6.10 -20.21 -27.91
CA SER A 109 -7.10 -19.23 -28.30
C SER A 109 -6.42 -17.96 -28.83
N GLU A 110 -7.03 -17.33 -29.82
CA GLU A 110 -6.54 -16.10 -30.41
C GLU A 110 -7.28 -14.91 -29.79
N ILE A 111 -6.54 -14.00 -29.12
CA ILE A 111 -7.07 -12.88 -28.36
C ILE A 111 -6.20 -11.65 -28.64
N SER A 112 -6.82 -10.48 -28.87
CA SER A 112 -6.04 -9.25 -29.05
C SER A 112 -5.25 -8.89 -27.78
N ARG A 113 -4.10 -8.25 -27.95
CA ARG A 113 -3.26 -7.75 -26.84
C ARG A 113 -4.08 -6.90 -25.87
N LYS A 114 -4.96 -6.03 -26.37
CA LYS A 114 -5.90 -5.23 -25.57
C LYS A 114 -6.78 -6.11 -24.70
N ASN A 115 -7.41 -7.14 -25.29
CA ASN A 115 -8.31 -8.02 -24.55
C ASN A 115 -7.57 -8.90 -23.55
N MET A 116 -6.32 -9.30 -23.84
CA MET A 116 -5.47 -9.96 -22.83
C MET A 116 -5.18 -9.05 -21.64
N LEU A 117 -4.87 -7.76 -21.86
CA LEU A 117 -4.70 -6.78 -20.79
C LEU A 117 -5.98 -6.63 -19.96
N LEU A 118 -7.14 -6.54 -20.60
CA LEU A 118 -8.43 -6.46 -19.90
C LEU A 118 -8.69 -7.71 -19.06
N LEU A 119 -8.45 -8.92 -19.62
CA LEU A 119 -8.60 -10.17 -18.89
C LEU A 119 -7.65 -10.24 -17.69
N ALA A 120 -6.38 -9.84 -17.86
CA ALA A 120 -5.41 -9.83 -16.79
C ALA A 120 -5.80 -8.89 -15.65
N LEU A 121 -6.32 -7.69 -15.96
CA LEU A 121 -6.63 -6.68 -14.95
C LEU A 121 -8.02 -6.85 -14.33
N MET A 122 -9.05 -7.15 -15.14
CA MET A 122 -10.44 -7.22 -14.65
C MET A 122 -10.77 -8.56 -14.00
N SER A 123 -10.25 -9.66 -14.58
CA SER A 123 -10.56 -11.04 -14.14
C SER A 123 -9.36 -11.72 -13.46
N SER A 124 -8.25 -10.99 -13.31
CA SER A 124 -7.01 -11.56 -12.79
C SER A 124 -6.54 -12.80 -13.56
N GLU A 125 -6.75 -12.82 -14.89
CA GLU A 125 -6.52 -13.99 -15.72
C GLU A 125 -5.02 -14.25 -15.91
N ASN A 126 -4.56 -15.37 -15.36
CA ASN A 126 -3.14 -15.71 -15.34
C ASN A 126 -2.59 -16.07 -16.72
N ARG A 127 -3.37 -16.81 -17.55
CA ARG A 127 -2.93 -17.17 -18.91
C ARG A 127 -2.75 -15.95 -19.79
N ALA A 128 -3.61 -14.93 -19.63
CA ALA A 128 -3.47 -13.68 -20.34
C ALA A 128 -2.18 -12.94 -19.94
N ALA A 129 -1.91 -12.84 -18.64
CA ALA A 129 -0.68 -12.20 -18.13
C ALA A 129 0.59 -12.92 -18.60
N ALA A 130 0.60 -14.26 -18.54
CA ALA A 130 1.71 -15.08 -19.03
C ALA A 130 1.94 -14.91 -20.53
N SER A 131 0.87 -14.91 -21.33
CA SER A 131 0.94 -14.73 -22.79
C SER A 131 1.47 -13.34 -23.17
N LEU A 132 1.05 -12.29 -22.47
CA LEU A 132 1.58 -10.94 -22.68
C LEU A 132 3.09 -10.87 -22.48
N ALA A 133 3.62 -11.57 -21.48
CA ALA A 133 5.06 -11.65 -21.24
C ALA A 133 5.78 -12.47 -22.30
N HIS A 134 5.15 -13.56 -22.79
CA HIS A 134 5.69 -14.40 -23.85
C HIS A 134 5.95 -13.60 -25.14
N TYR A 135 5.00 -12.74 -25.54
CA TYR A 135 5.07 -11.94 -26.76
C TYR A 135 5.74 -10.57 -26.57
N TYR A 136 6.45 -10.37 -25.49
CA TYR A 136 7.22 -9.15 -25.28
C TYR A 136 8.47 -9.11 -26.18
N PRO A 137 8.92 -7.95 -26.67
CA PRO A 137 10.16 -7.84 -27.43
C PRO A 137 11.36 -8.38 -26.65
N GLY A 138 12.04 -9.38 -27.21
CA GLY A 138 13.10 -10.11 -26.54
C GLY A 138 12.63 -11.26 -25.63
N GLY A 139 11.30 -11.53 -25.60
CA GLY A 139 10.69 -12.67 -24.94
C GLY A 139 10.55 -12.54 -23.43
N TYR A 140 10.15 -13.63 -22.79
CA TYR A 140 9.81 -13.72 -21.37
C TYR A 140 10.89 -13.15 -20.43
N ASN A 141 12.15 -13.52 -20.63
CA ASN A 141 13.24 -13.05 -19.77
C ASN A 141 13.47 -11.54 -19.89
N ALA A 142 13.30 -10.97 -21.08
CA ALA A 142 13.35 -9.53 -21.29
C ALA A 142 12.19 -8.83 -20.59
N PHE A 143 11.00 -9.44 -20.60
CA PHE A 143 9.84 -8.94 -19.87
C PHE A 143 10.10 -8.84 -18.36
N ILE A 144 10.60 -9.92 -17.73
CA ILE A 144 10.91 -9.92 -16.29
C ILE A 144 11.99 -8.87 -15.94
N LYS A 145 12.99 -8.71 -16.79
CA LYS A 145 13.98 -7.64 -16.64
C LYS A 145 13.33 -6.26 -16.70
N ALA A 146 12.39 -6.05 -17.63
CA ALA A 146 11.65 -4.81 -17.79
C ALA A 146 10.76 -4.50 -16.57
N MET A 147 10.08 -5.50 -15.98
CA MET A 147 9.30 -5.35 -14.74
C MET A 147 10.18 -4.82 -13.60
N ASN A 148 11.36 -5.43 -13.38
CA ASN A 148 12.27 -5.00 -12.32
C ASN A 148 12.95 -3.66 -12.63
N ALA A 149 13.25 -3.36 -13.89
CA ALA A 149 13.75 -2.05 -14.31
C ALA A 149 12.72 -0.95 -14.07
N LYS A 150 11.42 -1.21 -14.37
CA LYS A 150 10.32 -0.30 -14.11
C LYS A 150 10.13 -0.07 -12.62
N ALA A 151 10.16 -1.11 -11.80
CA ALA A 151 10.10 -1.01 -10.35
C ALA A 151 11.22 -0.09 -9.82
N LYS A 152 12.46 -0.31 -10.26
CA LYS A 152 13.60 0.55 -9.91
C LYS A 152 13.40 2.01 -10.33
N ALA A 153 12.92 2.24 -11.55
CA ALA A 153 12.66 3.59 -12.07
C ALA A 153 11.56 4.33 -11.27
N LEU A 154 10.61 3.61 -10.69
CA LEU A 154 9.57 4.12 -9.81
C LEU A 154 10.01 4.28 -8.34
N GLY A 155 11.26 3.93 -8.00
CA GLY A 155 11.77 4.00 -6.62
C GLY A 155 11.29 2.87 -5.72
N MET A 156 10.76 1.78 -6.27
CA MET A 156 10.26 0.61 -5.54
C MET A 156 11.43 -0.28 -5.08
N THR A 157 12.14 0.16 -4.04
CA THR A 157 13.44 -0.42 -3.63
C THR A 157 13.31 -1.80 -2.94
N HIS A 158 12.13 -2.15 -2.45
CA HIS A 158 11.83 -3.41 -1.78
C HIS A 158 10.96 -4.34 -2.63
N THR A 159 10.91 -4.08 -3.96
CA THR A 159 10.05 -4.81 -4.90
C THR A 159 10.90 -5.66 -5.84
N ARG A 160 10.43 -6.90 -6.04
CA ARG A 160 11.04 -7.85 -6.97
C ARG A 160 9.98 -8.67 -7.68
N PHE A 161 10.16 -8.83 -8.99
CA PHE A 161 9.34 -9.69 -9.83
C PHE A 161 10.19 -10.83 -10.40
N VAL A 162 9.63 -12.03 -10.40
CA VAL A 162 10.24 -13.23 -11.00
C VAL A 162 9.37 -13.82 -12.12
N GLU A 163 8.06 -13.46 -12.16
CA GLU A 163 7.12 -13.91 -13.17
C GLU A 163 5.94 -12.90 -13.30
N PRO A 164 5.13 -12.97 -14.40
CA PRO A 164 4.18 -11.90 -14.74
C PRO A 164 2.80 -12.02 -14.08
N THR A 165 2.48 -13.11 -13.36
CA THR A 165 1.11 -13.42 -12.92
C THR A 165 0.84 -13.15 -11.44
N GLY A 166 1.85 -13.28 -10.59
CA GLY A 166 1.74 -13.22 -9.14
C GLY A 166 1.45 -14.59 -8.49
N LEU A 167 1.64 -15.69 -9.21
CA LEU A 167 1.54 -17.04 -8.65
C LEU A 167 2.76 -17.38 -7.79
N SER A 168 3.91 -16.83 -8.13
CA SER A 168 5.13 -17.02 -7.34
C SER A 168 5.10 -16.22 -6.05
N ILE A 169 5.41 -16.87 -4.93
CA ILE A 169 5.65 -16.22 -3.64
C ILE A 169 6.88 -15.31 -3.64
N HIS A 170 7.70 -15.38 -4.69
CA HIS A 170 8.91 -14.57 -4.86
C HIS A 170 8.65 -13.24 -5.59
N ASN A 171 7.41 -13.00 -6.05
CA ASN A 171 6.94 -11.67 -6.41
C ASN A 171 6.59 -10.93 -5.12
N VAL A 172 7.45 -10.05 -4.69
CA VAL A 172 7.36 -9.37 -3.38
C VAL A 172 7.40 -7.86 -3.52
N SER A 173 6.77 -7.19 -2.59
CA SER A 173 6.79 -5.72 -2.47
C SER A 173 6.41 -5.30 -1.05
N THR A 174 6.35 -3.99 -0.82
CA THR A 174 5.81 -3.36 0.39
C THR A 174 4.59 -2.51 0.06
N ALA A 175 3.76 -2.20 1.06
CA ALA A 175 2.62 -1.30 0.85
C ALA A 175 3.06 0.11 0.42
N ARG A 176 4.26 0.53 0.82
CA ARG A 176 4.84 1.81 0.40
C ARG A 176 5.26 1.82 -1.06
N ASP A 177 5.88 0.74 -1.54
CA ASP A 177 6.36 0.64 -2.92
C ASP A 177 5.18 0.56 -3.91
N LEU A 178 4.06 -0.09 -3.51
CA LEU A 178 2.84 -0.25 -4.32
C LEU A 178 2.02 1.03 -4.40
#